data_a3769cfef73e0976e2df68d53893fdb4
#
_entry.id   a3769cfef73e0976e2df68d53893fdb4
#
_cell.length_a   1.000
_cell.length_b   1.000
_cell.length_c   1.000
_cell.angle_alpha   90.00
_cell.angle_beta   90.00
_cell.angle_gamma   90.00
#
_symmetry.space_group_name_H-M   'P 1'
#
loop_
_entity.id
_entity.type
_entity.pdbx_description
1 polymer ?
#
loop_
_entity_poly.entity_id
_entity_poly.type
_entity_poly.pdbx_seq_one_letter_code
_entity_poly.pdbx_strand_id
1 'polypeptide(L)'
;MENSLTPFLSSFFILLREGFEAMLIAVLVFMYLDKVRARNKRPAVFWGIAAGIVASMFVALGFKKIAGITHAHEELFEGAVMLVAAGMLTYVAFFCHHAKQHVEGKVDKAIAAGNSFILSLTVFLAILREGFEIVLFYAALIGSGIYNTIPVFVGATVGTLALIGVYFGLNKITKIIPVG
;
A
#
# COMPACT_ATOMS: atom_id res chain seq x y z
N MET A 1 23.00 10.88 18.02
CA MET A 1 22.82 9.78 17.05
C MET A 1 21.58 8.92 17.33
N GLU A 2 21.10 8.86 18.56
CA GLU A 2 19.86 8.10 18.90
C GLU A 2 18.59 8.61 18.22
N ASN A 3 18.48 9.90 17.93
CA ASN A 3 17.27 10.48 17.35
C ASN A 3 17.06 10.19 15.85
N SER A 4 18.00 9.56 15.15
CA SER A 4 17.87 9.28 13.72
C SER A 4 17.44 7.84 13.42
N LEU A 5 17.67 6.92 14.35
CA LEU A 5 17.37 5.49 14.16
C LEU A 5 15.87 5.20 14.24
N THR A 6 15.17 5.85 15.17
CA THR A 6 13.73 5.66 15.36
C THR A 6 12.91 6.05 14.12
N PRO A 7 13.06 7.28 13.55
CA PRO A 7 12.32 7.65 12.35
C PRO A 7 12.72 6.83 11.11
N PHE A 8 13.98 6.43 11.00
CA PHE A 8 14.44 5.53 9.94
C PHE A 8 13.75 4.16 10.02
N LEU A 9 13.78 3.51 11.19
CA LEU A 9 13.17 2.20 11.39
C LEU A 9 11.64 2.26 11.23
N SER A 10 10.99 3.28 11.79
CA SER A 10 9.54 3.46 11.64
C SER A 10 9.16 3.57 10.16
N SER A 11 9.83 4.45 9.43
CA SER A 11 9.60 4.65 8.00
C SER A 11 9.86 3.37 7.19
N PHE A 12 10.96 2.67 7.47
CA PHE A 12 11.33 1.42 6.84
C PHE A 12 10.26 0.34 7.05
N PHE A 13 9.83 0.11 8.30
CA PHE A 13 8.87 -0.94 8.62
C PHE A 13 7.45 -0.62 8.14
N ILE A 14 7.02 0.66 8.17
CA ILE A 14 5.76 1.08 7.60
C ILE A 14 5.72 0.71 6.11
N LEU A 15 6.72 1.15 5.35
CA LEU A 15 6.74 0.90 3.91
C LEU A 15 6.89 -0.59 3.57
N LEU A 16 7.70 -1.31 4.34
CA LEU A 16 7.88 -2.74 4.15
C LEU A 16 6.58 -3.49 4.40
N ARG A 17 5.83 -3.13 5.42
CA ARG A 17 4.56 -3.77 5.76
C ARG A 17 3.49 -3.48 4.71
N GLU A 18 3.17 -2.21 4.48
CA GLU A 18 2.09 -1.82 3.56
C GLU A 18 2.45 -2.18 2.09
N GLY A 19 3.70 -1.97 1.72
CA GLY A 19 4.20 -2.36 0.40
C GLY A 19 4.19 -3.87 0.20
N PHE A 20 4.44 -4.67 1.23
CA PHE A 20 4.33 -6.12 1.19
C PHE A 20 2.87 -6.56 1.04
N GLU A 21 1.91 -5.92 1.74
CA GLU A 21 0.48 -6.18 1.59
C GLU A 21 0.01 -5.85 0.17
N ALA A 22 0.37 -4.70 -0.38
CA ALA A 22 0.10 -4.34 -1.77
C ALA A 22 0.69 -5.35 -2.78
N MET A 23 1.92 -5.79 -2.55
CA MET A 23 2.58 -6.79 -3.38
C MET A 23 1.88 -8.15 -3.30
N LEU A 24 1.45 -8.59 -2.11
CA LEU A 24 0.70 -9.84 -1.94
C LEU A 24 -0.63 -9.79 -2.71
N ILE A 25 -1.37 -8.68 -2.64
CA ILE A 25 -2.62 -8.49 -3.40
C ILE A 25 -2.35 -8.65 -4.89
N ALA A 26 -1.33 -7.97 -5.41
CA ALA A 26 -0.97 -8.05 -6.82
C ALA A 26 -0.61 -9.48 -7.25
N VAL A 27 0.24 -10.16 -6.48
CA VAL A 27 0.68 -11.54 -6.74
C VAL A 27 -0.52 -12.49 -6.70
N LEU A 28 -1.38 -12.41 -5.68
CA LEU A 28 -2.58 -13.26 -5.56
C LEU A 28 -3.50 -13.09 -6.76
N VAL A 29 -3.75 -11.86 -7.21
CA VAL A 29 -4.60 -11.60 -8.37
C VAL A 29 -3.98 -12.19 -9.64
N PHE A 30 -2.68 -12.04 -9.86
CA PHE A 30 -2.01 -12.64 -11.03
C PHE A 30 -2.03 -14.16 -10.98
N MET A 31 -1.75 -14.77 -9.83
CA MET A 31 -1.83 -16.23 -9.65
C MET A 31 -3.25 -16.75 -9.90
N TYR A 32 -4.25 -16.01 -9.41
CA TYR A 32 -5.64 -16.37 -9.63
C TYR A 32 -6.04 -16.30 -11.12
N LEU A 33 -5.62 -15.26 -11.84
CA LEU A 33 -5.85 -15.14 -13.28
C LEU A 33 -5.20 -16.30 -14.05
N ASP A 34 -4.05 -16.76 -13.61
CA ASP A 34 -3.40 -17.94 -14.23
C ASP A 34 -4.17 -19.22 -13.97
N LYS A 35 -4.66 -19.41 -12.74
CA LYS A 35 -5.45 -20.57 -12.34
C LYS A 35 -6.74 -20.70 -13.15
N VAL A 36 -7.46 -19.58 -13.37
CA VAL A 36 -8.71 -19.54 -14.15
C VAL A 36 -8.47 -19.38 -15.66
N ARG A 37 -7.24 -19.44 -16.12
CA ARG A 37 -6.82 -19.28 -17.54
C ARG A 37 -7.25 -17.94 -18.16
N ALA A 38 -7.43 -16.90 -17.36
CA ALA A 38 -7.86 -15.57 -17.78
C ALA A 38 -6.67 -14.61 -18.03
N ARG A 39 -5.58 -15.10 -18.63
CA ARG A 39 -4.34 -14.32 -18.87
C ARG A 39 -4.55 -13.08 -19.74
N ASN A 40 -5.57 -13.09 -20.59
CA ASN A 40 -5.97 -11.94 -21.40
C ASN A 40 -6.42 -10.72 -20.56
N LYS A 41 -6.76 -10.91 -19.29
CA LYS A 41 -7.14 -9.85 -18.35
C LYS A 41 -5.98 -9.27 -17.53
N ARG A 42 -4.75 -9.79 -17.68
CA ARG A 42 -3.56 -9.24 -17.00
C ARG A 42 -3.33 -7.74 -17.25
N PRO A 43 -3.53 -7.19 -18.46
CA PRO A 43 -3.40 -5.76 -18.67
C PRO A 43 -4.33 -4.92 -17.81
N ALA A 44 -5.57 -5.38 -17.57
CA ALA A 44 -6.53 -4.67 -16.71
C ALA A 44 -6.03 -4.59 -15.25
N VAL A 45 -5.44 -5.68 -14.74
CA VAL A 45 -4.82 -5.69 -13.40
C VAL A 45 -3.64 -4.72 -13.35
N PHE A 46 -2.80 -4.72 -14.37
CA PHE A 46 -1.65 -3.82 -14.43
C PHE A 46 -2.07 -2.35 -14.44
N TRP A 47 -3.09 -1.99 -15.21
CA TRP A 47 -3.66 -0.65 -15.23
C TRP A 47 -4.30 -0.27 -13.88
N GLY A 48 -4.96 -1.21 -13.21
CA GLY A 48 -5.50 -1.02 -11.86
C GLY A 48 -4.39 -0.69 -10.84
N ILE A 49 -3.29 -1.45 -10.86
CA ILE A 49 -2.13 -1.22 -10.00
C ILE A 49 -1.50 0.16 -10.30
N ALA A 50 -1.22 0.45 -11.56
CA ALA A 50 -0.60 1.71 -11.97
C ALA A 50 -1.47 2.92 -11.58
N ALA A 51 -2.77 2.86 -11.83
CA ALA A 51 -3.72 3.90 -11.46
C ALA A 51 -3.80 4.07 -9.92
N GLY A 52 -3.79 2.98 -9.14
CA GLY A 52 -3.78 3.02 -7.68
C GLY A 52 -2.54 3.72 -7.13
N ILE A 53 -1.35 3.39 -7.64
CA ILE A 53 -0.10 4.04 -7.26
C ILE A 53 -0.14 5.54 -7.59
N VAL A 54 -0.55 5.90 -8.81
CA VAL A 54 -0.63 7.31 -9.23
C VAL A 54 -1.64 8.08 -8.38
N ALA A 55 -2.80 7.50 -8.10
CA ALA A 55 -3.81 8.14 -7.24
C ALA A 55 -3.27 8.34 -5.80
N SER A 56 -2.55 7.39 -5.25
CA SER A 56 -1.90 7.53 -3.92
C SER A 56 -0.87 8.67 -3.90
N MET A 57 -0.13 8.88 -4.99
CA MET A 57 0.78 10.02 -5.11
C MET A 57 0.02 11.36 -5.12
N PHE A 58 -1.13 11.43 -5.81
CA PHE A 58 -1.99 12.63 -5.78
C PHE A 58 -2.55 12.88 -4.38
N VAL A 59 -2.94 11.84 -3.65
CA VAL A 59 -3.35 11.95 -2.25
C VAL A 59 -2.23 12.53 -1.39
N ALA A 60 -0.99 12.03 -1.53
CA ALA A 60 0.16 12.55 -0.80
C ALA A 60 0.44 14.03 -1.09
N LEU A 61 0.34 14.44 -2.37
CA LEU A 61 0.49 15.84 -2.77
C LEU A 61 -0.64 16.72 -2.21
N GLY A 62 -1.86 16.22 -2.17
CA GLY A 62 -3.02 16.88 -1.55
C GLY A 62 -2.81 17.12 -0.06
N PHE A 63 -2.36 16.11 0.67
CA PHE A 63 -2.02 16.23 2.09
C PHE A 63 -0.97 17.32 2.34
N LYS A 64 0.10 17.36 1.54
CA LYS A 64 1.14 18.39 1.66
C LYS A 64 0.60 19.79 1.43
N LYS A 65 -0.32 19.99 0.48
CA LYS A 65 -0.96 21.29 0.24
C LYS A 65 -1.86 21.72 1.39
N ILE A 66 -2.67 20.81 1.91
CA ILE A 66 -3.59 21.09 3.03
C ILE A 66 -2.80 21.43 4.29
N ALA A 67 -1.77 20.65 4.63
CA ALA A 67 -0.88 20.93 5.75
C ALA A 67 -0.18 22.31 5.63
N GLY A 68 0.22 22.72 4.43
CA GLY A 68 0.85 24.02 4.19
C GLY A 68 -0.09 25.23 4.26
N ILE A 69 -1.40 25.03 4.17
CA ILE A 69 -2.40 26.12 4.21
C ILE A 69 -2.88 26.40 5.66
N THR A 70 -2.73 25.42 6.55
CA THR A 70 -3.40 25.43 7.88
C THR A 70 -2.44 25.73 9.03
N HIS A 71 -1.50 26.69 8.87
CA HIS A 71 -0.60 27.11 9.96
C HIS A 71 -1.31 27.55 11.26
N ALA A 72 -2.58 27.95 11.17
CA ALA A 72 -3.36 28.37 12.34
C ALA A 72 -3.97 27.20 13.14
N HIS A 73 -4.02 26.00 12.58
CA HIS A 73 -4.62 24.80 13.19
C HIS A 73 -3.74 23.56 13.02
N GLU A 74 -2.43 23.74 12.97
CA GLU A 74 -1.45 22.67 12.71
C GLU A 74 -1.58 21.53 13.73
N GLU A 75 -1.73 21.87 15.01
CA GLU A 75 -1.93 20.89 16.10
C GLU A 75 -3.24 20.09 15.97
N LEU A 76 -4.33 20.74 15.56
CA LEU A 76 -5.62 20.09 15.36
C LEU A 76 -5.59 19.15 14.14
N PHE A 77 -4.94 19.57 13.07
CA PHE A 77 -4.77 18.76 11.86
C PHE A 77 -3.90 17.54 12.13
N GLU A 78 -2.78 17.73 12.84
CA GLU A 78 -1.89 16.65 13.25
C GLU A 78 -2.63 15.65 14.15
N GLY A 79 -3.35 16.11 15.16
CA GLY A 79 -4.18 15.26 16.02
C GLY A 79 -5.25 14.49 15.25
N ALA A 80 -5.90 15.11 14.27
CA ALA A 80 -6.89 14.45 13.42
C ALA A 80 -6.26 13.35 12.55
N VAL A 81 -5.10 13.61 11.93
CA VAL A 81 -4.35 12.63 11.13
C VAL A 81 -3.91 11.44 12.00
N MET A 82 -3.41 11.70 13.21
CA MET A 82 -3.02 10.64 14.15
C MET A 82 -4.22 9.79 14.60
N LEU A 83 -5.38 10.39 14.86
CA LEU A 83 -6.61 9.68 15.20
C LEU A 83 -7.11 8.80 14.05
N VAL A 84 -7.08 9.32 12.81
CA VAL A 84 -7.45 8.54 11.63
C VAL A 84 -6.48 7.37 11.41
N ALA A 85 -5.17 7.60 11.54
CA ALA A 85 -4.16 6.55 11.44
C ALA A 85 -4.35 5.48 12.52
N ALA A 86 -4.57 5.87 13.79
CA ALA A 86 -4.84 4.96 14.88
C ALA A 86 -6.14 4.17 14.68
N GLY A 87 -7.21 4.82 14.21
CA GLY A 87 -8.47 4.18 13.87
C GLY A 87 -8.32 3.15 12.74
N MET A 88 -7.55 3.49 11.72
CA MET A 88 -7.23 2.58 10.61
C MET A 88 -6.39 1.39 11.06
N LEU A 89 -5.36 1.60 11.89
CA LEU A 89 -4.60 0.50 12.49
C LEU A 89 -5.48 -0.44 13.30
N THR A 90 -6.38 0.10 14.10
CA THR A 90 -7.34 -0.68 14.88
C THR A 90 -8.27 -1.47 13.96
N TYR A 91 -8.79 -0.84 12.92
CA TYR A 91 -9.62 -1.50 11.91
C TYR A 91 -8.88 -2.65 11.23
N VAL A 92 -7.64 -2.44 10.77
CA VAL A 92 -6.81 -3.47 10.15
C VAL A 92 -6.51 -4.61 11.11
N ALA A 93 -6.17 -4.32 12.37
CA ALA A 93 -5.91 -5.35 13.38
C ALA A 93 -7.11 -6.28 13.61
N PHE A 94 -8.33 -5.74 13.64
CA PHE A 94 -9.55 -6.53 13.81
C PHE A 94 -10.02 -7.24 12.54
N PHE A 95 -9.82 -6.66 11.36
CA PHE A 95 -10.37 -7.14 10.09
C PHE A 95 -9.37 -7.84 9.15
N CYS A 96 -8.08 -7.83 9.46
CA CYS A 96 -7.04 -8.42 8.60
C CYS A 96 -7.26 -9.92 8.31
N HIS A 97 -7.92 -10.65 9.22
CA HIS A 97 -8.23 -12.07 9.04
C HIS A 97 -9.23 -12.35 7.91
N HIS A 98 -10.07 -11.37 7.56
CA HIS A 98 -11.11 -11.51 6.52
C HIS A 98 -10.72 -10.89 5.16
N ALA A 99 -9.62 -10.14 5.11
CA ALA A 99 -9.25 -9.38 3.91
C ALA A 99 -8.91 -10.27 2.72
N LYS A 100 -8.23 -11.41 2.92
CA LYS A 100 -7.88 -12.35 1.84
C LYS A 100 -9.11 -12.93 1.16
N GLN A 101 -10.08 -13.41 1.93
CA GLN A 101 -11.32 -14.00 1.39
C GLN A 101 -12.19 -12.95 0.67
N HIS A 102 -12.10 -11.70 1.11
CA HIS A 102 -12.88 -10.60 0.54
C HIS A 102 -12.34 -10.15 -0.84
N VAL A 103 -11.03 -10.10 -1.01
CA VAL A 103 -10.38 -9.77 -2.29
C VAL A 103 -10.62 -10.90 -3.30
N GLU A 104 -10.41 -12.16 -2.92
CA GLU A 104 -10.66 -13.30 -3.79
C GLU A 104 -12.11 -13.33 -4.26
N GLY A 105 -13.09 -13.18 -3.38
CA GLY A 105 -14.52 -13.16 -3.75
C GLY A 105 -14.93 -12.00 -4.66
N LYS A 106 -14.28 -10.83 -4.56
CA LYS A 106 -14.53 -9.71 -5.47
C LYS A 106 -13.89 -9.93 -6.84
N VAL A 107 -12.69 -10.49 -6.87
CA VAL A 107 -11.99 -10.84 -8.10
C VAL A 107 -12.75 -11.95 -8.84
N ASP A 108 -13.26 -12.97 -8.13
CA ASP A 108 -14.11 -14.02 -8.69
C ASP A 108 -15.35 -13.45 -9.39
N LYS A 109 -16.07 -12.58 -8.70
CA LYS A 109 -17.27 -11.92 -9.28
C LYS A 109 -16.93 -11.06 -10.50
N ALA A 110 -15.80 -10.35 -10.47
CA ALA A 110 -15.36 -9.53 -11.59
C ALA A 110 -14.94 -10.38 -12.81
N ILE A 111 -14.33 -11.54 -12.58
CA ILE A 111 -13.95 -12.47 -13.65
C ILE A 111 -15.19 -13.18 -14.21
N ALA A 112 -16.10 -13.65 -13.34
CA ALA A 112 -17.35 -14.30 -13.74
C ALA A 112 -18.24 -13.34 -14.56
N ALA A 113 -18.28 -12.06 -14.21
CA ALA A 113 -18.97 -11.03 -14.99
C ALA A 113 -18.31 -10.72 -16.34
N GLY A 114 -17.15 -11.28 -16.64
CA GLY A 114 -16.43 -11.03 -17.90
C GLY A 114 -15.85 -9.61 -18.06
N ASN A 115 -16.09 -8.71 -17.09
CA ASN A 115 -15.83 -7.30 -17.21
C ASN A 115 -14.41 -6.93 -16.70
N SER A 116 -13.51 -6.63 -17.63
CA SER A 116 -12.13 -6.22 -17.32
C SER A 116 -12.06 -4.90 -16.54
N PHE A 117 -13.06 -4.02 -16.68
CA PHE A 117 -13.11 -2.75 -15.95
C PHE A 117 -13.37 -2.96 -14.46
N ILE A 118 -14.32 -3.85 -14.11
CA ILE A 118 -14.60 -4.18 -12.70
C ILE A 118 -13.37 -4.79 -12.03
N LEU A 119 -12.66 -5.66 -12.74
CA LEU A 119 -11.40 -6.24 -12.26
C LEU A 119 -10.34 -5.16 -12.01
N SER A 120 -10.12 -4.27 -12.98
CA SER A 120 -9.19 -3.14 -12.85
C SER A 120 -9.56 -2.24 -11.68
N LEU A 121 -10.84 -1.90 -11.53
CA LEU A 121 -11.35 -1.06 -10.44
C LEU A 121 -11.16 -1.73 -9.06
N THR A 122 -11.39 -3.03 -8.96
CA THR A 122 -11.18 -3.79 -7.72
C THR A 122 -9.72 -3.74 -7.29
N VAL A 123 -8.80 -3.97 -8.22
CA VAL A 123 -7.36 -3.90 -7.96
C VAL A 123 -6.93 -2.47 -7.65
N PHE A 124 -7.43 -1.49 -8.41
CA PHE A 124 -7.20 -0.07 -8.15
C PHE A 124 -7.57 0.32 -6.72
N LEU A 125 -8.77 -0.02 -6.27
CA LEU A 125 -9.23 0.32 -4.91
C LEU A 125 -8.41 -0.37 -3.83
N ALA A 126 -7.97 -1.61 -4.06
CA ALA A 126 -7.12 -2.32 -3.13
C ALA A 126 -5.74 -1.65 -2.99
N ILE A 127 -5.09 -1.35 -4.11
CA ILE A 127 -3.77 -0.67 -4.12
C ILE A 127 -3.86 0.76 -3.61
N LEU A 128 -4.92 1.49 -3.95
CA LEU A 128 -5.17 2.84 -3.46
C LEU A 128 -5.32 2.86 -1.93
N ARG A 129 -5.98 1.86 -1.37
CA ARG A 129 -6.13 1.70 0.07
C ARG A 129 -4.76 1.59 0.76
N GLU A 130 -3.91 0.65 0.32
CA GLU A 130 -2.58 0.47 0.90
C GLU A 130 -1.72 1.74 0.73
N GLY A 131 -1.79 2.38 -0.45
CA GLY A 131 -1.11 3.64 -0.68
C GLY A 131 -1.62 4.79 0.20
N PHE A 132 -2.92 4.82 0.51
CA PHE A 132 -3.50 5.79 1.42
C PHE A 132 -3.02 5.57 2.86
N GLU A 133 -2.91 4.31 3.32
CA GLU A 133 -2.35 3.96 4.63
C GLU A 133 -0.89 4.41 4.74
N ILE A 134 -0.07 4.18 3.71
CA ILE A 134 1.31 4.72 3.64
C ILE A 134 1.30 6.23 3.82
N VAL A 135 0.47 6.96 3.07
CA VAL A 135 0.41 8.43 3.13
C VAL A 135 0.04 8.93 4.52
N LEU A 136 -0.96 8.30 5.18
CA LEU A 136 -1.37 8.66 6.54
C LEU A 136 -0.26 8.44 7.56
N PHE A 137 0.42 7.29 7.52
CA PHE A 137 1.51 7.00 8.44
C PHE A 137 2.70 7.95 8.25
N TYR A 138 3.05 8.26 7.00
CA TYR A 138 4.12 9.22 6.73
C TYR A 138 3.71 10.65 7.11
N ALA A 139 2.46 11.03 6.90
CA ALA A 139 1.95 12.32 7.34
C ALA A 139 2.03 12.45 8.87
N ALA A 140 1.63 11.41 9.62
CA ALA A 140 1.76 11.37 11.08
C ALA A 140 3.23 11.40 11.53
N LEU A 141 4.11 10.65 10.86
CA LEU A 141 5.54 10.57 11.21
C LEU A 141 6.28 11.90 10.96
N ILE A 142 5.96 12.59 9.88
CA ILE A 142 6.56 13.89 9.52
C ILE A 142 5.88 15.04 10.29
N GLY A 143 4.57 14.97 10.46
CA GLY A 143 3.76 15.99 11.13
C GLY A 143 4.07 16.10 12.62
N SER A 144 4.50 15.02 13.28
CA SER A 144 4.89 15.06 14.70
C SER A 144 6.01 16.07 15.02
N GLY A 145 6.70 16.61 14.02
CA GLY A 145 7.77 17.60 14.20
C GLY A 145 8.96 17.12 15.05
N ILE A 146 8.84 15.94 15.66
CA ILE A 146 9.82 15.37 16.59
C ILE A 146 11.07 14.88 15.85
N TYR A 147 10.91 14.54 14.56
CA TYR A 147 11.94 13.83 13.81
C TYR A 147 12.46 14.63 12.62
N ASN A 148 13.77 14.51 12.39
CA ASN A 148 14.37 15.03 11.17
C ASN A 148 13.85 14.25 9.95
N THR A 149 13.49 14.94 8.87
CA THR A 149 12.87 14.36 7.68
C THR A 149 13.81 13.45 6.88
N ILE A 150 15.13 13.71 6.95
CA ILE A 150 16.14 12.94 6.18
C ILE A 150 16.12 11.44 6.51
N PRO A 151 16.18 10.99 7.80
CA PRO A 151 16.11 9.57 8.15
C PRO A 151 14.81 8.89 7.68
N VAL A 152 13.70 9.63 7.65
CA VAL A 152 12.41 9.12 7.15
C VAL A 152 12.51 8.78 5.66
N PHE A 153 13.07 9.67 4.84
CA PHE A 153 13.26 9.41 3.40
C PHE A 153 14.26 8.29 3.13
N VAL A 154 15.33 8.21 3.92
CA VAL A 154 16.31 7.12 3.79
C VAL A 154 15.64 5.78 4.14
N GLY A 155 14.86 5.72 5.23
CA GLY A 155 14.09 4.52 5.60
C GLY A 155 13.11 4.08 4.52
N ALA A 156 12.38 5.03 3.91
CA ALA A 156 11.49 4.77 2.78
C ALA A 156 12.24 4.19 1.57
N THR A 157 13.37 4.78 1.22
CA THR A 157 14.16 4.32 0.08
C THR A 157 14.69 2.90 0.30
N VAL A 158 15.25 2.63 1.48
CA VAL A 158 15.74 1.28 1.84
C VAL A 158 14.60 0.27 1.90
N GLY A 159 13.43 0.65 2.44
CA GLY A 159 12.23 -0.18 2.46
C GLY A 159 11.75 -0.55 1.05
N THR A 160 11.75 0.42 0.13
CA THR A 160 11.40 0.18 -1.28
C THR A 160 12.39 -0.80 -1.94
N LEU A 161 13.69 -0.61 -1.72
CA LEU A 161 14.71 -1.53 -2.25
C LEU A 161 14.57 -2.94 -1.67
N ALA A 162 14.25 -3.05 -0.38
CA ALA A 162 13.98 -4.34 0.25
C ALA A 162 12.76 -5.04 -0.37
N LEU A 163 11.66 -4.32 -0.63
CA LEU A 163 10.47 -4.87 -1.31
C LEU A 163 10.78 -5.36 -2.71
N ILE A 164 11.57 -4.61 -3.47
CA ILE A 164 12.03 -5.02 -4.79
C ILE A 164 12.84 -6.31 -4.68
N GLY A 165 13.74 -6.41 -3.71
CA GLY A 165 14.51 -7.62 -3.43
C GLY A 165 13.64 -8.82 -3.09
N VAL A 166 12.63 -8.63 -2.24
CA VAL A 166 11.65 -9.67 -1.88
C VAL A 166 10.86 -10.11 -3.11
N TYR A 167 10.42 -9.19 -3.96
CA TYR A 167 9.70 -9.52 -5.20
C TYR A 167 10.53 -10.41 -6.13
N PHE A 168 11.79 -10.07 -6.36
CA PHE A 168 12.67 -10.89 -7.19
C PHE A 168 12.98 -12.24 -6.54
N GLY A 169 13.13 -12.29 -5.22
CA GLY A 169 13.31 -13.52 -4.46
C GLY A 169 12.12 -14.47 -4.60
N LEU A 170 10.90 -13.96 -4.38
CA LEU A 170 9.67 -14.74 -4.54
C LEU A 170 9.47 -15.23 -5.98
N ASN A 171 9.76 -14.41 -6.96
CA ASN A 171 9.62 -14.78 -8.38
C ASN A 171 10.62 -15.87 -8.80
N LYS A 172 11.77 -15.95 -8.15
CA LYS A 172 12.76 -17.02 -8.37
C LYS A 172 12.30 -18.33 -7.71
N ILE A 173 11.73 -18.26 -6.51
CA ILE A 173 11.24 -19.42 -5.75
C ILE A 173 10.04 -20.04 -6.45
N THR A 174 9.08 -19.25 -6.93
CA THR A 174 7.89 -19.76 -7.63
C THR A 174 8.20 -20.43 -8.96
N LYS A 175 9.33 -20.13 -9.58
CA LYS A 175 9.80 -20.84 -10.79
C LYS A 175 10.46 -22.18 -10.48
N ILE A 176 10.91 -22.40 -9.25
CA ILE A 176 11.62 -23.61 -8.81
C ILE A 176 10.64 -24.65 -8.25
N ILE A 177 9.50 -24.21 -7.73
CA ILE A 177 8.46 -25.10 -7.21
C ILE A 177 7.36 -25.21 -8.26
N PRO A 178 7.29 -26.30 -9.04
CA PRO A 178 6.16 -26.54 -9.92
C PRO A 178 4.94 -26.79 -9.04
N VAL A 179 4.01 -25.83 -9.05
CA VAL A 179 2.70 -26.01 -8.42
C VAL A 179 1.95 -27.00 -9.31
N GLY A 180 1.94 -28.27 -8.89
CA GLY A 180 1.17 -29.33 -9.52
C GLY A 180 -0.34 -29.14 -9.30
#